data_bff49b8855d2815852e2bec4e6f40ef9
#
_entry.id   bff49b8855d2815852e2bec4e6f40ef9
#
_cell.length_a   1.000
_cell.length_b   1.000
_cell.length_c   1.000
_cell.angle_alpha   90.00
_cell.angle_beta   90.00
_cell.angle_gamma   90.00
#
_symmetry.space_group_name_H-M   'P 1'
#
loop_
_entity.id
_entity.type
_entity.pdbx_description
1 polymer ?
#
loop_
_entity_poly.entity_id
_entity_poly.type
_entity_poly.pdbx_seq_one_letter_code
_entity_poly.pdbx_strand_id
1 'polypeptide(L)'
;SKKTKIGIENIIFATNLRETRIDTKMMVDWGYLKKTFMMKIQPLTNSLRMLIIMLLVSACSKGDIKFFDGSTAYSDELNKHWVVINYWADWCPPCLKEMPEIVEFSDNNPDIFVFAHNPDDLDATYLGPIIKKFGVNVPSITTYPKDIWGIDKPQTLPATYFIKPSGEVVLSLFKPQTLESLQTTLDSLQQEYQ
;
A
#
# COMPACT_ATOMS: atom_id res chain seq x y z
N SER A 1 16.63 4.64 10.05
CA SER A 1 15.49 5.58 10.05
C SER A 1 15.20 6.30 8.72
N LYS A 2 16.08 6.21 7.70
CA LYS A 2 15.85 6.82 6.37
C LYS A 2 15.35 5.83 5.29
N LYS A 3 15.42 4.52 5.52
CA LYS A 3 15.14 3.48 4.52
C LYS A 3 13.66 3.06 4.46
N THR A 4 12.95 3.09 5.57
CA THR A 4 11.53 2.65 5.63
C THR A 4 10.58 3.53 4.81
N LYS A 5 10.95 4.80 4.58
CA LYS A 5 10.19 5.71 3.71
C LYS A 5 10.26 5.38 2.22
N ILE A 6 11.27 4.62 1.78
CA ILE A 6 11.54 4.42 0.36
C ILE A 6 10.51 3.49 -0.30
N GLY A 7 10.00 2.50 0.41
CA GLY A 7 9.05 1.54 -0.16
C GLY A 7 7.67 2.13 -0.47
N ILE A 8 7.18 3.01 0.39
CA ILE A 8 5.85 3.64 0.21
C ILE A 8 5.95 4.88 -0.67
N GLU A 9 7.02 5.66 -0.52
CA GLU A 9 7.26 6.81 -1.40
C GLU A 9 7.39 6.39 -2.86
N ASN A 10 7.91 5.19 -3.15
CA ASN A 10 7.97 4.69 -4.53
C ASN A 10 6.60 4.31 -5.10
N ILE A 11 5.65 3.86 -4.28
CA ILE A 11 4.27 3.59 -4.74
C ILE A 11 3.50 4.90 -4.92
N ILE A 12 3.65 5.84 -3.99
CA ILE A 12 3.02 7.17 -4.08
C ILE A 12 3.68 8.00 -5.18
N PHE A 13 5.00 7.85 -5.38
CA PHE A 13 5.76 8.58 -6.41
C PHE A 13 5.47 8.08 -7.83
N ALA A 14 5.18 6.79 -8.01
CA ALA A 14 4.79 6.26 -9.32
C ALA A 14 3.44 6.81 -9.82
N THR A 15 2.53 7.13 -8.89
CA THR A 15 1.25 7.76 -9.24
C THR A 15 1.38 9.28 -9.51
N ASN A 16 2.36 9.97 -8.88
CA ASN A 16 2.58 11.40 -9.06
C ASN A 16 3.55 11.75 -10.21
N LEU A 17 4.41 10.82 -10.68
CA LEU A 17 5.38 11.11 -11.74
C LEU A 17 4.80 11.05 -13.17
N ARG A 18 3.51 10.75 -13.35
CA ARG A 18 2.88 10.93 -14.66
C ARG A 18 2.56 12.39 -15.02
N GLU A 19 2.69 13.31 -14.07
CA GLU A 19 2.27 14.70 -14.29
C GLU A 19 3.39 15.71 -14.57
N THR A 20 4.68 15.37 -14.46
CA THR A 20 5.74 16.39 -14.52
C THR A 20 6.94 16.08 -15.43
N ARG A 21 6.71 15.45 -16.58
CA ARG A 21 7.72 15.52 -17.63
C ARG A 21 7.10 16.01 -18.95
N ILE A 22 6.72 17.26 -18.97
CA ILE A 22 6.53 17.99 -20.25
C ILE A 22 7.92 18.44 -20.70
N ASP A 23 8.49 17.68 -21.61
CA ASP A 23 9.76 17.99 -22.23
C ASP A 23 9.60 19.30 -23.02
N THR A 24 10.43 20.29 -22.73
CA THR A 24 10.44 21.62 -23.35
C THR A 24 10.64 21.61 -24.86
N LYS A 25 10.94 20.45 -25.46
CA LYS A 25 11.03 20.26 -26.89
C LYS A 25 9.70 20.14 -27.63
N MET A 26 8.60 19.84 -26.93
CA MET A 26 7.26 19.74 -27.52
C MET A 26 6.49 21.07 -27.58
N MET A 27 7.04 22.17 -27.04
CA MET A 27 6.34 23.46 -27.07
C MET A 27 6.39 24.15 -28.45
N VAL A 28 7.26 23.72 -29.36
CA VAL A 28 7.39 24.33 -30.69
C VAL A 28 6.36 23.78 -31.69
N ASP A 29 5.95 22.52 -31.54
CA ASP A 29 4.97 21.88 -32.43
C ASP A 29 3.51 22.11 -32.02
N TRP A 30 3.27 22.54 -30.78
CA TRP A 30 1.90 22.79 -30.30
C TRP A 30 1.19 23.97 -30.98
N GLY A 31 1.97 24.89 -31.47
CA GLY A 31 1.46 26.04 -32.25
C GLY A 31 0.85 25.64 -33.60
N TYR A 32 1.41 24.63 -34.25
CA TYR A 32 0.94 24.12 -35.53
C TYR A 32 -0.26 23.22 -35.43
N LEU A 33 -0.26 22.33 -34.42
CA LEU A 33 -1.40 21.44 -34.10
C LEU A 33 -2.65 22.21 -33.63
N LYS A 34 -2.45 23.31 -32.91
CA LYS A 34 -3.55 24.16 -32.46
C LYS A 34 -4.31 24.82 -33.59
N LYS A 35 -3.61 25.18 -34.67
CA LYS A 35 -4.22 25.88 -35.82
C LYS A 35 -4.97 24.95 -36.75
N THR A 36 -4.53 23.69 -36.89
CA THR A 36 -5.21 22.68 -37.73
C THR A 36 -6.31 21.93 -37.00
N PHE A 37 -6.20 21.76 -35.67
CA PHE A 37 -7.24 21.09 -34.86
C PHE A 37 -8.44 21.98 -34.58
N MET A 38 -8.24 23.31 -34.51
CA MET A 38 -9.33 24.26 -34.25
C MET A 38 -10.22 24.52 -35.46
N MET A 39 -9.81 24.15 -36.68
CA MET A 39 -10.57 24.46 -37.91
C MET A 39 -11.53 23.36 -38.36
N LYS A 40 -11.59 22.19 -37.68
CA LYS A 40 -12.44 21.06 -38.10
C LYS A 40 -13.38 20.47 -37.03
N ILE A 41 -13.40 21.07 -35.84
CA ILE A 41 -14.41 20.68 -34.85
C ILE A 41 -15.54 21.70 -34.93
N GLN A 42 -16.51 21.40 -35.77
CA GLN A 42 -17.85 22.01 -35.74
C GLN A 42 -18.36 21.97 -34.29
N PRO A 43 -19.15 22.94 -33.83
CA PRO A 43 -19.51 23.06 -32.43
C PRO A 43 -20.28 21.80 -31.97
N LEU A 44 -19.56 20.90 -31.37
CA LEU A 44 -20.23 19.92 -30.48
C LEU A 44 -20.99 20.75 -29.46
N THR A 45 -22.30 20.52 -29.38
CA THR A 45 -23.16 21.25 -28.45
C THR A 45 -22.52 21.27 -27.06
N ASN A 46 -22.65 22.37 -26.34
CA ASN A 46 -22.08 22.51 -24.98
C ASN A 46 -22.41 21.31 -24.07
N SER A 47 -23.53 20.63 -24.31
CA SER A 47 -23.92 19.38 -23.64
C SER A 47 -22.92 18.23 -23.85
N LEU A 48 -22.42 18.02 -25.07
CA LEU A 48 -21.46 16.93 -25.34
C LEU A 48 -20.07 17.24 -24.76
N ARG A 49 -19.66 18.52 -24.76
CA ARG A 49 -18.43 18.96 -24.07
C ARG A 49 -18.52 18.75 -22.56
N MET A 50 -19.65 19.10 -21.94
CA MET A 50 -19.89 18.87 -20.51
C MET A 50 -19.92 17.38 -20.18
N LEU A 51 -20.50 16.55 -21.05
CA LEU A 51 -20.51 15.08 -20.87
C LEU A 51 -19.11 14.49 -20.92
N ILE A 52 -18.25 14.94 -21.84
CA ILE A 52 -16.85 14.50 -21.97
C ILE A 52 -16.03 14.97 -20.76
N ILE A 53 -16.22 16.19 -20.29
CA ILE A 53 -15.55 16.69 -19.08
C ILE A 53 -16.03 15.91 -17.84
N MET A 54 -17.32 15.61 -17.72
CA MET A 54 -17.85 14.80 -16.62
C MET A 54 -17.30 13.36 -16.62
N LEU A 55 -17.13 12.75 -17.79
CA LEU A 55 -16.52 11.41 -17.94
C LEU A 55 -15.01 11.41 -17.59
N LEU A 56 -14.30 12.52 -17.82
CA LEU A 56 -12.87 12.63 -17.49
C LEU A 56 -12.60 12.90 -16.00
N VAL A 57 -13.57 13.44 -15.25
CA VAL A 57 -13.44 13.72 -13.82
C VAL A 57 -13.74 12.46 -12.96
N SER A 58 -14.38 11.45 -13.52
CA SER A 58 -14.78 10.23 -12.77
C SER A 58 -13.65 9.21 -12.56
N ALA A 59 -12.42 9.48 -12.99
CA ALA A 59 -11.32 8.51 -12.97
C ALA A 59 -10.37 8.65 -11.76
N CYS A 60 -10.77 9.37 -10.71
CA CYS A 60 -10.02 9.36 -9.45
C CYS A 60 -10.53 8.22 -8.56
N SER A 61 -10.18 6.97 -8.87
CA SER A 61 -10.39 5.87 -7.93
C SER A 61 -9.39 6.00 -6.79
N LYS A 62 -9.87 6.07 -5.55
CA LYS A 62 -9.02 5.93 -4.36
C LYS A 62 -8.60 4.47 -4.25
N GLY A 63 -7.36 4.22 -3.80
CA GLY A 63 -6.92 2.87 -3.49
C GLY A 63 -7.87 2.17 -2.50
N ASP A 64 -7.95 0.87 -2.60
CA ASP A 64 -8.82 0.03 -1.77
C ASP A 64 -8.20 -0.29 -0.40
N ILE A 65 -6.89 -0.10 -0.24
CA ILE A 65 -6.19 -0.23 1.03
C ILE A 65 -5.93 1.17 1.61
N LYS A 66 -6.36 1.36 2.85
CA LYS A 66 -6.17 2.62 3.58
C LYS A 66 -5.11 2.43 4.66
N PHE A 67 -4.24 3.40 4.79
CA PHE A 67 -3.25 3.47 5.86
C PHE A 67 -3.68 4.45 6.96
N PHE A 68 -3.09 4.26 8.13
CA PHE A 68 -3.30 5.12 9.29
C PHE A 68 -2.99 6.60 9.02
N ASP A 69 -2.01 6.90 8.19
CA ASP A 69 -1.60 8.26 7.82
C ASP A 69 -2.52 8.94 6.79
N GLY A 70 -3.59 8.26 6.38
CA GLY A 70 -4.56 8.72 5.39
C GLY A 70 -4.15 8.44 3.94
N SER A 71 -2.96 7.89 3.69
CA SER A 71 -2.56 7.42 2.37
C SER A 71 -3.35 6.18 1.95
N THR A 72 -3.31 5.85 0.66
CA THR A 72 -3.99 4.68 0.11
C THR A 72 -3.08 3.96 -0.88
N ALA A 73 -3.29 2.64 -1.05
CA ALA A 73 -2.66 1.83 -2.08
C ALA A 73 -3.71 0.97 -2.79
N TYR A 74 -3.34 0.40 -3.92
CA TYR A 74 -4.17 -0.55 -4.67
C TYR A 74 -3.71 -1.98 -4.37
N SER A 75 -4.63 -2.86 -4.01
CA SER A 75 -4.34 -4.27 -3.75
C SER A 75 -3.73 -4.96 -4.96
N ASP A 76 -4.15 -4.61 -6.17
CA ASP A 76 -3.60 -5.14 -7.41
C ASP A 76 -2.10 -4.84 -7.61
N GLU A 77 -1.60 -3.72 -7.07
CA GLU A 77 -0.18 -3.40 -7.09
C GLU A 77 0.59 -4.21 -6.04
N LEU A 78 0.02 -4.32 -4.85
CA LEU A 78 0.62 -5.11 -3.76
C LEU A 78 0.67 -6.59 -4.09
N ASN A 79 -0.34 -7.12 -4.77
CA ASN A 79 -0.43 -8.52 -5.18
C ASN A 79 0.58 -8.93 -6.28
N LYS A 80 1.52 -8.06 -6.64
CA LYS A 80 2.70 -8.39 -7.46
C LYS A 80 3.94 -8.70 -6.62
N HIS A 81 3.84 -8.51 -5.32
CA HIS A 81 4.90 -8.66 -4.34
C HIS A 81 4.48 -9.59 -3.21
N TRP A 82 5.44 -10.08 -2.47
CA TRP A 82 5.15 -10.70 -1.18
C TRP A 82 4.64 -9.66 -0.19
N VAL A 83 3.59 -10.01 0.54
CA VAL A 83 3.02 -9.17 1.58
C VAL A 83 3.03 -9.94 2.89
N VAL A 84 3.47 -9.28 3.95
CA VAL A 84 3.43 -9.80 5.32
C VAL A 84 2.55 -8.90 6.17
N ILE A 85 1.57 -9.47 6.86
CA ILE A 85 0.69 -8.72 7.76
C ILE A 85 0.89 -9.22 9.17
N ASN A 86 1.30 -8.34 10.06
CA ASN A 86 1.39 -8.60 11.49
C ASN A 86 0.20 -7.97 12.23
N TYR A 87 -0.59 -8.82 12.87
CA TYR A 87 -1.67 -8.39 13.77
C TYR A 87 -1.12 -8.19 15.17
N TRP A 88 -1.32 -7.02 15.72
CA TRP A 88 -0.82 -6.61 17.02
C TRP A 88 -1.82 -5.75 17.78
N ALA A 89 -1.64 -5.61 19.11
CA ALA A 89 -2.39 -4.67 19.92
C ALA A 89 -1.49 -4.13 21.05
N ASP A 90 -1.83 -2.95 21.58
CA ASP A 90 -1.09 -2.30 22.67
C ASP A 90 -1.24 -3.02 24.01
N TRP A 91 -2.32 -3.76 24.19
CA TRP A 91 -2.56 -4.64 25.35
C TRP A 91 -1.94 -6.03 25.21
N CYS A 92 -1.23 -6.34 24.13
CA CYS A 92 -0.62 -7.62 23.84
C CYS A 92 0.89 -7.59 24.11
N PRO A 93 1.39 -7.99 25.32
CA PRO A 93 2.81 -7.88 25.64
C PRO A 93 3.74 -8.66 24.68
N PRO A 94 3.39 -9.90 24.22
CA PRO A 94 4.23 -10.59 23.24
C PRO A 94 4.29 -9.86 21.89
N CYS A 95 3.21 -9.19 21.44
CA CYS A 95 3.23 -8.39 20.22
C CYS A 95 4.22 -7.23 20.33
N LEU A 96 4.24 -6.57 21.48
CA LEU A 96 5.14 -5.42 21.71
C LEU A 96 6.61 -5.85 21.74
N LYS A 97 6.90 -7.10 22.15
CA LYS A 97 8.26 -7.66 22.15
C LYS A 97 8.75 -8.01 20.75
N GLU A 98 7.86 -8.48 19.88
CA GLU A 98 8.24 -8.84 18.51
C GLU A 98 8.28 -7.65 17.56
N MET A 99 7.66 -6.51 17.90
CA MET A 99 7.56 -5.36 17.01
C MET A 99 8.92 -4.87 16.48
N PRO A 100 10.00 -4.78 17.28
CA PRO A 100 11.33 -4.45 16.76
C PRO A 100 11.82 -5.43 15.69
N GLU A 101 11.53 -6.74 15.85
CA GLU A 101 11.89 -7.79 14.90
C GLU A 101 11.13 -7.64 13.57
N ILE A 102 9.84 -7.29 13.65
CA ILE A 102 9.00 -6.99 12.47
C ILE A 102 9.53 -5.77 11.71
N VAL A 103 9.95 -4.72 12.44
CA VAL A 103 10.51 -3.52 11.83
C VAL A 103 11.84 -3.82 11.16
N GLU A 104 12.74 -4.54 11.84
CA GLU A 104 14.03 -4.93 11.27
C GLU A 104 13.87 -5.88 10.07
N PHE A 105 12.92 -6.81 10.14
CA PHE A 105 12.57 -7.69 9.03
C PHE A 105 12.10 -6.88 7.80
N SER A 106 11.26 -5.88 8.02
CA SER A 106 10.82 -4.97 6.94
C SER A 106 11.98 -4.19 6.34
N ASP A 107 12.89 -3.68 7.17
CA ASP A 107 14.06 -2.90 6.72
C ASP A 107 15.05 -3.76 5.90
N ASN A 108 15.16 -5.05 6.23
CA ASN A 108 16.05 -6.00 5.56
C ASN A 108 15.46 -6.54 4.24
N ASN A 109 14.15 -6.38 4.02
CA ASN A 109 13.44 -6.92 2.85
C ASN A 109 12.70 -5.82 2.08
N PRO A 110 13.40 -4.91 1.38
CA PRO A 110 12.76 -3.77 0.70
C PRO A 110 11.88 -4.15 -0.50
N ASP A 111 11.99 -5.38 -0.99
CA ASP A 111 11.24 -5.88 -2.14
C ASP A 111 9.89 -6.50 -1.77
N ILE A 112 9.57 -6.57 -0.48
CA ILE A 112 8.28 -7.05 0.02
C ILE A 112 7.56 -5.94 0.79
N PHE A 113 6.27 -6.11 0.99
CA PHE A 113 5.47 -5.22 1.84
C PHE A 113 5.21 -5.84 3.20
N VAL A 114 5.59 -5.13 4.25
CA VAL A 114 5.29 -5.53 5.64
C VAL A 114 4.36 -4.50 6.24
N PHE A 115 3.20 -4.95 6.71
CA PHE A 115 2.17 -4.11 7.30
C PHE A 115 1.85 -4.53 8.74
N ALA A 116 1.56 -3.55 9.57
CA ALA A 116 0.93 -3.77 10.86
C ALA A 116 -0.59 -3.55 10.76
N HIS A 117 -1.37 -4.33 11.48
CA HIS A 117 -2.81 -4.13 11.62
C HIS A 117 -3.24 -4.30 13.08
N ASN A 118 -3.91 -3.27 13.62
CA ASN A 118 -4.55 -3.39 14.93
C ASN A 118 -6.02 -3.79 14.74
N PRO A 119 -6.47 -4.93 15.30
CA PRO A 119 -7.82 -5.44 15.06
C PRO A 119 -8.91 -4.82 15.95
N ASP A 120 -8.57 -3.82 16.76
CA ASP A 120 -9.51 -3.24 17.75
C ASP A 120 -10.31 -2.06 17.21
N ASP A 121 -10.28 -1.83 15.88
CA ASP A 121 -11.07 -0.79 15.19
C ASP A 121 -10.88 0.62 15.76
N LEU A 122 -9.65 0.93 16.17
CA LEU A 122 -9.28 2.20 16.75
C LEU A 122 -9.28 3.31 15.70
N ASP A 123 -9.87 4.43 16.01
CA ASP A 123 -9.72 5.61 15.16
C ASP A 123 -8.28 6.18 15.18
N ALA A 124 -7.97 7.03 14.22
CA ALA A 124 -6.63 7.57 14.06
C ALA A 124 -6.13 8.38 15.27
N THR A 125 -7.04 8.95 16.06
CA THR A 125 -6.68 9.77 17.24
C THR A 125 -6.16 8.90 18.39
N TYR A 126 -6.63 7.66 18.49
CA TYR A 126 -6.17 6.68 19.47
C TYR A 126 -4.99 5.86 18.92
N LEU A 127 -5.07 5.40 17.67
CA LEU A 127 -4.06 4.55 17.07
C LEU A 127 -2.71 5.25 16.91
N GLY A 128 -2.69 6.53 16.54
CA GLY A 128 -1.45 7.27 16.29
C GLY A 128 -0.51 7.37 17.49
N PRO A 129 -0.99 7.81 18.67
CA PRO A 129 -0.18 7.79 19.89
C PRO A 129 0.35 6.41 20.26
N ILE A 130 -0.41 5.34 20.01
CA ILE A 130 -0.04 3.96 20.32
C ILE A 130 1.06 3.49 19.36
N ILE A 131 0.90 3.69 18.05
CA ILE A 131 1.91 3.42 17.02
C ILE A 131 3.25 4.09 17.40
N LYS A 132 3.20 5.38 17.74
CA LYS A 132 4.41 6.12 18.13
C LYS A 132 5.02 5.60 19.43
N LYS A 133 4.20 5.32 20.43
CA LYS A 133 4.63 4.85 21.76
C LYS A 133 5.37 3.53 21.67
N PHE A 134 4.90 2.61 20.83
CA PHE A 134 5.43 1.25 20.73
C PHE A 134 6.36 1.04 19.53
N GLY A 135 6.73 2.12 18.83
CA GLY A 135 7.71 2.07 17.75
C GLY A 135 7.27 1.21 16.55
N VAL A 136 5.98 1.23 16.22
CA VAL A 136 5.44 0.51 15.06
C VAL A 136 5.87 1.27 13.80
N ASN A 137 7.11 1.07 13.37
CA ASN A 137 7.72 1.78 12.25
C ASN A 137 7.52 1.07 10.89
N VAL A 138 6.51 0.21 10.80
CA VAL A 138 6.00 -0.33 9.53
C VAL A 138 4.66 0.31 9.23
N PRO A 139 4.25 0.41 7.95
CA PRO A 139 2.96 0.99 7.59
C PRO A 139 1.81 0.25 8.27
N SER A 140 0.94 1.01 8.92
CA SER A 140 -0.24 0.46 9.60
C SER A 140 -1.47 0.60 8.71
N ILE A 141 -2.03 -0.53 8.28
CA ILE A 141 -3.26 -0.56 7.50
C ILE A 141 -4.49 -0.48 8.40
N THR A 142 -5.47 0.31 7.98
CA THR A 142 -6.78 0.47 8.64
C THR A 142 -7.90 -0.25 7.89
N THR A 143 -7.69 -0.60 6.61
CA THR A 143 -8.57 -1.52 5.90
C THR A 143 -8.48 -2.90 6.52
N TYR A 144 -9.60 -3.56 6.72
CA TYR A 144 -9.61 -4.92 7.24
C TYR A 144 -8.95 -5.89 6.25
N PRO A 145 -7.93 -6.67 6.67
CA PRO A 145 -7.29 -7.68 5.81
C PRO A 145 -8.26 -8.72 5.25
N LYS A 146 -9.41 -8.92 5.88
CA LYS A 146 -10.50 -9.77 5.37
C LYS A 146 -11.03 -9.29 4.02
N ASP A 147 -11.18 -7.99 3.86
CA ASP A 147 -11.79 -7.40 2.66
C ASP A 147 -10.86 -7.51 1.43
N ILE A 148 -9.55 -7.65 1.65
CA ILE A 148 -8.55 -7.69 0.60
C ILE A 148 -8.01 -9.10 0.37
N TRP A 149 -7.65 -9.81 1.45
CA TRP A 149 -6.98 -11.12 1.39
C TRP A 149 -7.78 -12.25 2.04
N GLY A 150 -9.02 -11.99 2.46
CA GLY A 150 -9.85 -12.99 3.12
C GLY A 150 -9.38 -13.40 4.52
N ILE A 151 -8.48 -12.62 5.15
CA ILE A 151 -7.91 -12.92 6.47
C ILE A 151 -8.89 -12.51 7.56
N ASP A 152 -9.53 -13.48 8.18
CA ASP A 152 -10.38 -13.24 9.36
C ASP A 152 -9.57 -12.71 10.56
N LYS A 153 -10.25 -11.98 11.46
CA LYS A 153 -9.65 -11.54 12.72
C LYS A 153 -9.12 -12.75 13.48
N PRO A 154 -7.82 -12.80 13.82
CA PRO A 154 -7.23 -13.94 14.52
C PRO A 154 -7.79 -14.07 15.94
N GLN A 155 -7.92 -15.32 16.41
CA GLN A 155 -8.39 -15.61 17.78
C GLN A 155 -7.33 -15.30 18.84
N THR A 156 -6.06 -15.27 18.45
CA THR A 156 -4.92 -15.00 19.33
C THR A 156 -3.96 -14.02 18.70
N LEU A 157 -3.29 -13.22 19.52
CA LEU A 157 -2.23 -12.30 19.12
C LEU A 157 -0.91 -12.68 19.79
N PRO A 158 0.23 -12.42 19.14
CA PRO A 158 0.38 -11.91 17.78
C PRO A 158 0.02 -12.94 16.71
N ALA A 159 -0.30 -12.46 15.52
CA ALA A 159 -0.51 -13.30 14.36
C ALA A 159 0.15 -12.67 13.12
N THR A 160 0.94 -13.48 12.41
CA THR A 160 1.64 -13.05 11.21
C THR A 160 1.19 -13.90 10.02
N TYR A 161 0.80 -13.23 8.94
CA TYR A 161 0.33 -13.84 7.69
C TYR A 161 1.28 -13.55 6.55
N PHE A 162 1.62 -14.57 5.77
CA PHE A 162 2.40 -14.45 4.54
C PHE A 162 1.47 -14.63 3.34
N ILE A 163 1.53 -13.69 2.43
CA ILE A 163 0.70 -13.59 1.24
C ILE A 163 1.65 -13.57 0.04
N LYS A 164 1.51 -14.53 -0.86
CA LYS A 164 2.35 -14.62 -2.06
C LYS A 164 1.94 -13.60 -3.12
N PRO A 165 2.83 -13.33 -4.11
CA PRO A 165 2.44 -12.59 -5.31
C PRO A 165 1.29 -13.31 -6.03
N SER A 166 0.12 -12.87 -5.91
CA SER A 166 -1.21 -13.26 -6.41
C SER A 166 -2.31 -12.96 -5.39
N GLY A 167 -1.93 -12.50 -4.16
CA GLY A 167 -2.87 -12.16 -3.12
C GLY A 167 -3.37 -13.35 -2.28
N GLU A 168 -2.82 -14.54 -2.48
CA GLU A 168 -3.20 -15.73 -1.71
C GLU A 168 -2.40 -15.85 -0.42
N VAL A 169 -3.09 -16.09 0.70
CA VAL A 169 -2.45 -16.38 1.99
C VAL A 169 -1.90 -17.80 1.98
N VAL A 170 -0.59 -17.92 2.12
CA VAL A 170 0.11 -19.23 2.08
C VAL A 170 0.53 -19.73 3.45
N LEU A 171 0.66 -18.84 4.44
CA LEU A 171 1.06 -19.24 5.79
C LEU A 171 0.48 -18.28 6.83
N SER A 172 0.10 -18.85 7.99
CA SER A 172 -0.37 -18.10 9.17
C SER A 172 0.37 -18.60 10.41
N LEU A 173 0.99 -17.69 11.15
CA LEU A 173 1.73 -17.99 12.38
C LEU A 173 1.06 -17.29 13.56
N PHE A 174 0.66 -18.07 14.58
CA PHE A 174 -0.07 -17.58 15.76
C PHE A 174 0.80 -17.60 17.03
N LYS A 175 2.02 -17.12 16.90
CA LYS A 175 3.00 -17.01 18.00
C LYS A 175 3.97 -15.88 17.71
N PRO A 176 4.66 -15.32 18.73
CA PRO A 176 5.70 -14.33 18.51
C PRO A 176 6.79 -14.84 17.57
N GLN A 177 7.24 -13.97 16.69
CA GLN A 177 8.28 -14.24 15.71
C GLN A 177 9.57 -13.51 16.08
N THR A 178 10.70 -14.03 15.64
CA THR A 178 12.00 -13.36 15.62
C THR A 178 12.37 -13.02 14.20
N LEU A 179 13.31 -12.11 14.02
CA LEU A 179 13.86 -11.76 12.71
C LEU A 179 14.32 -13.03 11.94
N GLU A 180 15.07 -13.91 12.62
CA GLU A 180 15.54 -15.17 12.03
C GLU A 180 14.37 -16.07 11.58
N SER A 181 13.32 -16.19 12.40
CA SER A 181 12.16 -17.02 12.04
C SER A 181 11.38 -16.45 10.87
N LEU A 182 11.22 -15.12 10.81
CA LEU A 182 10.57 -14.43 9.72
C LEU A 182 11.35 -14.59 8.40
N GLN A 183 12.68 -14.38 8.46
CA GLN A 183 13.55 -14.48 7.28
C GLN A 183 13.58 -15.92 6.75
N THR A 184 13.81 -16.90 7.61
CA THR A 184 13.81 -18.33 7.23
C THR A 184 12.48 -18.74 6.60
N THR A 185 11.38 -18.26 7.16
CA THR A 185 10.03 -18.51 6.63
C THR A 185 9.86 -17.90 5.24
N LEU A 186 10.20 -16.61 5.07
CA LEU A 186 10.10 -15.94 3.79
C LEU A 186 10.94 -16.63 2.71
N ASP A 187 12.21 -16.94 3.02
CA ASP A 187 13.13 -17.61 2.08
C ASP A 187 12.58 -18.97 1.62
N SER A 188 12.03 -19.74 2.58
CA SER A 188 11.42 -21.04 2.27
C SER A 188 10.19 -20.91 1.38
N LEU A 189 9.31 -19.96 1.68
CA LEU A 189 8.12 -19.69 0.87
C LEU A 189 8.48 -19.16 -0.52
N GLN A 190 9.48 -18.31 -0.63
CA GLN A 190 9.95 -17.82 -1.92
C GLN A 190 10.53 -18.93 -2.79
N GLN A 191 11.18 -19.94 -2.20
CA GLN A 191 11.67 -21.12 -2.92
C GLN A 191 10.53 -22.05 -3.36
N GLU A 192 9.49 -22.18 -2.54
CA GLU A 192 8.34 -23.06 -2.84
C GLU A 192 7.44 -22.50 -3.95
N TYR A 193 7.32 -21.17 -4.04
CA TYR A 193 6.38 -20.49 -4.94
C TYR A 193 7.05 -19.71 -6.09
N GLN A 194 8.28 -20.11 -6.46
CA GLN A 194 9.00 -19.56 -7.62
C GLN A 194 8.42 -19.95 -8.97
#